data_3579450db7429b029658e928956bc664
#
_entry.id   3579450db7429b029658e928956bc664
#
_cell.length_a   1.000
_cell.length_b   1.000
_cell.length_c   1.000
_cell.angle_alpha   90.00
_cell.angle_beta   90.00
_cell.angle_gamma   90.00
#
_symmetry.space_group_name_H-M   'P 1'
#
loop_
_entity.id
_entity.type
_entity.pdbx_description
1 polymer ?
#
loop_
_entity_poly.entity_id
_entity_poly.type
_entity_poly.pdbx_seq_one_letter_code
_entity_poly.pdbx_strand_id
1 'polypeptide(L)'
;DFILDAVSASHDLNAYFNLLKRDGNLTLVGAPEKPLPVAAFPLIMRRRSFSGSLIGGLPETQEMLDFCGKHGITSDIELIKMSEINTAYERMLKSDVKYRFVIDMASL
;
A
#
# COMPACT_ATOMS: atom_id res chain seq x y z
N ASP A 1 2.77 16.59 -4.35
CA ASP A 1 4.15 16.33 -4.78
C ASP A 1 4.39 14.84 -5.03
N PHE A 2 3.91 13.97 -4.15
CA PHE A 2 4.09 12.53 -4.24
C PHE A 2 2.78 11.80 -3.90
N ILE A 3 2.47 10.75 -4.67
CA ILE A 3 1.37 9.83 -4.41
C ILE A 3 1.93 8.40 -4.40
N LEU A 4 1.68 7.66 -3.33
CA LEU A 4 1.95 6.24 -3.25
C LEU A 4 0.64 5.48 -3.49
N ASP A 5 0.59 4.71 -4.56
CA ASP A 5 -0.58 3.93 -4.93
C ASP A 5 -0.37 2.45 -4.58
N ALA A 6 -1.03 2.01 -3.52
CA ALA A 6 -0.98 0.64 -3.02
C ALA A 6 -2.24 -0.17 -3.39
N VAL A 7 -3.07 0.34 -4.30
CA VAL A 7 -4.35 -0.29 -4.68
C VAL A 7 -4.12 -1.40 -5.70
N SER A 8 -4.49 -2.64 -5.36
CA SER A 8 -4.39 -3.80 -6.26
C SER A 8 -5.67 -4.05 -7.07
N ALA A 9 -6.70 -3.23 -6.93
CA ALA A 9 -7.91 -3.28 -7.74
C ALA A 9 -7.83 -2.33 -8.95
N SER A 10 -8.65 -2.55 -9.98
CA SER A 10 -8.75 -1.63 -11.10
C SER A 10 -9.30 -0.28 -10.67
N HIS A 11 -8.62 0.80 -11.03
CA HIS A 11 -9.01 2.17 -10.72
C HIS A 11 -8.46 3.15 -11.77
N ASP A 12 -8.90 4.41 -11.72
CA ASP A 12 -8.47 5.43 -12.69
C ASP A 12 -7.25 6.21 -12.18
N LEU A 13 -6.06 5.84 -12.68
CA LEU A 13 -4.81 6.56 -12.39
C LEU A 13 -4.82 8.01 -12.88
N ASN A 14 -5.56 8.33 -13.94
CA ASN A 14 -5.53 9.65 -14.55
C ASN A 14 -6.15 10.71 -13.62
N ALA A 15 -7.14 10.33 -12.82
CA ALA A 15 -7.70 11.19 -11.79
C ALA A 15 -6.62 11.60 -10.77
N TYR A 16 -5.78 10.67 -10.34
CA TYR A 16 -4.71 10.90 -9.38
C TYR A 16 -3.54 11.70 -9.96
N PHE A 17 -3.17 11.49 -11.24
CA PHE A 17 -2.16 12.32 -11.88
C PHE A 17 -2.54 13.80 -11.86
N ASN A 18 -3.82 14.13 -11.99
CA ASN A 18 -4.27 15.52 -11.97
C ASN A 18 -4.12 16.20 -10.60
N LEU A 19 -4.00 15.45 -9.53
CA LEU A 19 -3.73 15.96 -8.18
C LEU A 19 -2.26 16.31 -7.96
N LEU A 20 -1.35 15.75 -8.76
CA LEU A 20 0.08 16.02 -8.65
C LEU A 20 0.42 17.44 -9.14
N LYS A 21 1.29 18.10 -8.41
CA LYS A 21 1.93 19.35 -8.85
C LYS A 21 2.86 19.10 -10.04
N ARG A 22 3.48 20.18 -10.55
CA ARG A 22 4.57 20.08 -11.49
C ARG A 22 5.73 19.31 -10.87
N ASP A 23 6.39 18.47 -11.65
CA ASP A 23 7.49 17.59 -11.24
C ASP A 23 7.09 16.53 -10.17
N GLY A 24 5.79 16.37 -9.90
CA GLY A 24 5.29 15.37 -8.96
C GLY A 24 5.40 13.95 -9.51
N ASN A 25 5.45 12.98 -8.59
CA ASN A 25 5.57 11.57 -8.91
C ASN A 25 4.43 10.74 -8.30
N LEU A 26 3.88 9.83 -9.09
CA LEU A 26 3.03 8.75 -8.60
C LEU A 26 3.79 7.44 -8.68
N THR A 27 3.93 6.75 -7.57
CA THR A 27 4.59 5.44 -7.50
C THR A 27 3.56 4.35 -7.24
N LEU A 28 3.50 3.37 -8.13
CA LEU A 28 2.65 2.20 -8.02
C LEU A 28 3.40 1.10 -7.25
N VAL A 29 2.80 0.61 -6.18
CA VAL A 29 3.26 -0.55 -5.40
C VAL A 29 2.18 -1.63 -5.29
N GLY A 30 0.93 -1.33 -5.65
CA GLY A 30 -0.13 -2.31 -5.86
C GLY A 30 0.01 -3.01 -7.22
N ALA A 31 -0.52 -4.22 -7.33
CA ALA A 31 -0.47 -5.02 -8.56
C ALA A 31 -1.88 -5.41 -9.04
N PRO A 32 -2.57 -4.52 -9.77
CA PRO A 32 -3.86 -4.84 -10.36
C PRO A 32 -3.74 -5.98 -11.38
N GLU A 33 -4.74 -6.86 -11.40
CA GLU A 33 -4.77 -7.99 -12.34
C GLU A 33 -4.78 -7.54 -13.81
N LYS A 34 -5.46 -6.42 -14.09
CA LYS A 34 -5.55 -5.85 -15.44
C LYS A 34 -4.66 -4.63 -15.59
N PRO A 35 -4.05 -4.40 -16.77
CA PRO A 35 -3.31 -3.18 -17.03
C PRO A 35 -4.16 -1.94 -16.79
N LEU A 36 -3.58 -0.95 -16.12
CA LEU A 36 -4.23 0.34 -15.90
C LEU A 36 -3.90 1.29 -17.06
N PRO A 37 -4.89 1.95 -17.68
CA PRO A 37 -4.64 2.90 -18.75
C PRO A 37 -4.00 4.19 -18.22
N VAL A 38 -2.95 4.67 -18.89
CA VAL A 38 -2.26 5.90 -18.54
C VAL A 38 -2.32 6.86 -19.74
N ALA A 39 -2.94 8.02 -19.55
CA ALA A 39 -2.97 9.07 -20.55
C ALA A 39 -1.67 9.88 -20.54
N ALA A 40 -1.14 10.19 -21.72
CA ALA A 40 0.14 10.91 -21.84
C ALA A 40 0.05 12.38 -21.39
N PHE A 41 -1.01 13.08 -21.74
CA PHE A 41 -1.13 14.53 -21.46
C PHE A 41 -1.04 14.92 -19.99
N PRO A 42 -1.69 14.25 -19.04
CA PRO A 42 -1.53 14.54 -17.62
C PRO A 42 -0.07 14.49 -17.14
N LEU A 43 0.75 13.65 -17.73
CA LEU A 43 2.19 13.55 -17.43
C LEU A 43 2.98 14.68 -18.10
N ILE A 44 2.84 14.83 -19.42
CA ILE A 44 3.63 15.76 -20.23
C ILE A 44 3.43 17.20 -19.80
N MET A 45 2.18 17.64 -19.60
CA MET A 45 1.83 19.04 -19.34
C MET A 45 2.46 19.63 -18.09
N ARG A 46 2.83 18.81 -17.12
CA ARG A 46 3.45 19.24 -15.87
C ARG A 46 4.72 18.48 -15.50
N ARG A 47 5.36 17.83 -16.47
CA ARG A 47 6.58 17.01 -16.26
C ARG A 47 6.44 16.03 -15.11
N ARG A 48 5.29 15.39 -14.98
CA ARG A 48 5.02 14.42 -13.93
C ARG A 48 5.65 13.09 -14.25
N SER A 49 6.03 12.35 -13.22
CA SER A 49 6.59 11.01 -13.34
C SER A 49 5.59 9.97 -12.86
N PHE A 50 5.63 8.82 -13.52
CA PHE A 50 4.96 7.60 -13.08
C PHE A 50 6.00 6.51 -12.95
N SER A 51 6.07 5.90 -11.79
CA SER A 51 7.07 4.89 -11.45
C SER A 51 6.45 3.72 -10.70
N GLY A 52 7.19 2.66 -10.59
CA GLY A 52 6.83 1.51 -9.76
C GLY A 52 7.97 1.14 -8.82
N SER A 53 7.63 0.49 -7.72
CA SER A 53 8.59 -0.09 -6.81
C SER A 53 8.14 -1.48 -6.38
N LEU A 54 9.07 -2.40 -6.35
CA LEU A 54 8.87 -3.75 -5.83
C LEU A 54 9.26 -3.78 -4.34
N ILE A 55 9.20 -4.95 -3.74
CA ILE A 55 9.67 -5.19 -2.38
C ILE A 55 11.15 -4.82 -2.23
N GLY A 56 11.52 -4.28 -1.06
CA GLY A 56 12.90 -3.99 -0.73
C GLY A 56 13.70 -5.24 -0.37
N GLY A 57 15.02 -5.14 -0.43
CA GLY A 57 15.93 -6.16 0.07
C GLY A 57 16.00 -6.21 1.60
N LEU A 58 16.69 -7.20 2.17
CA LEU A 58 16.86 -7.32 3.62
C LEU A 58 17.46 -6.06 4.27
N PRO A 59 18.52 -5.42 3.67
CA PRO A 59 19.07 -4.19 4.26
C PRO A 59 18.07 -3.04 4.33
N GLU A 60 17.31 -2.80 3.26
CA GLU A 60 16.28 -1.75 3.22
C GLU A 60 15.14 -2.02 4.20
N THR A 61 14.75 -3.30 4.33
CA THR A 61 13.74 -3.71 5.31
C THR A 61 14.24 -3.47 6.74
N GLN A 62 15.51 -3.77 7.03
CA GLN A 62 16.10 -3.52 8.34
C GLN A 62 16.16 -2.01 8.63
N GLU A 63 16.60 -1.20 7.67
CA GLU A 63 16.62 0.26 7.81
C GLU A 63 15.22 0.83 8.11
N MET A 64 14.19 0.34 7.41
CA MET A 64 12.81 0.72 7.68
C MET A 64 12.36 0.34 9.09
N LEU A 65 12.69 -0.87 9.56
CA LEU A 65 12.36 -1.32 10.91
C LEU A 65 13.07 -0.49 11.99
N ASP A 66 14.35 -0.17 11.78
CA ASP A 66 15.14 0.66 12.68
C ASP A 66 14.57 2.09 12.76
N PHE A 67 14.18 2.64 11.61
CA PHE A 67 13.49 3.94 11.56
C PHE A 67 12.15 3.90 12.32
N CYS A 68 11.32 2.89 12.06
CA CYS A 68 10.04 2.73 12.74
C CYS A 68 10.23 2.57 14.27
N GLY A 69 11.18 1.73 14.68
CA GLY A 69 11.50 1.54 16.10
C GLY A 69 11.97 2.81 16.79
N LYS A 70 12.84 3.58 16.12
CA LYS A 70 13.34 4.87 16.63
C LYS A 70 12.24 5.92 16.81
N HIS A 71 11.22 5.90 15.96
CA HIS A 71 10.15 6.91 15.94
C HIS A 71 8.83 6.40 16.56
N GLY A 72 8.79 5.19 17.11
CA GLY A 72 7.60 4.61 17.72
C GLY A 72 6.47 4.36 16.71
N ILE A 73 6.82 4.09 15.45
CA ILE A 73 5.85 3.82 14.38
C ILE A 73 5.50 2.33 14.39
N THR A 74 4.24 2.00 14.59
CA THR A 74 3.72 0.64 14.57
C THR A 74 2.52 0.54 13.63
N SER A 75 2.18 -0.67 13.22
CA SER A 75 0.95 -0.92 12.46
C SER A 75 -0.26 -0.96 13.39
N ASP A 76 -1.40 -0.47 12.91
CA ASP A 76 -2.69 -0.75 13.54
C ASP A 76 -3.05 -2.22 13.32
N ILE A 77 -3.38 -2.92 14.39
CA ILE A 77 -3.69 -4.35 14.37
C ILE A 77 -4.94 -4.67 15.20
N GLU A 78 -5.59 -5.76 14.84
CA GLU A 78 -6.55 -6.45 15.71
C GLU A 78 -5.95 -7.79 16.12
N LEU A 79 -5.74 -8.00 17.42
CA LEU A 79 -5.21 -9.26 17.96
C LEU A 79 -6.34 -10.29 18.02
N ILE A 80 -6.10 -11.47 17.47
CA ILE A 80 -7.05 -12.58 17.45
C ILE A 80 -6.41 -13.87 17.99
N LYS A 81 -7.25 -14.79 18.43
CA LYS A 81 -6.82 -16.16 18.76
C LYS A 81 -6.70 -17.01 17.50
N MET A 82 -5.91 -18.09 17.57
CA MET A 82 -5.79 -19.04 16.45
C MET A 82 -7.16 -19.61 16.04
N SER A 83 -8.05 -19.88 16.98
CA SER A 83 -9.41 -20.41 16.71
C SER A 83 -10.30 -19.45 15.92
N GLU A 84 -9.96 -18.16 15.84
CA GLU A 84 -10.76 -17.13 15.17
C GLU A 84 -10.34 -16.89 13.70
N ILE A 85 -9.38 -17.65 13.18
CA ILE A 85 -8.76 -17.41 11.87
C ILE A 85 -9.79 -17.41 10.73
N ASN A 86 -10.76 -18.31 10.75
CA ASN A 86 -11.80 -18.39 9.70
C ASN A 86 -12.73 -17.16 9.75
N THR A 87 -13.12 -16.74 10.94
CA THR A 87 -13.91 -15.52 11.14
C THR A 87 -13.14 -14.27 10.67
N ALA A 88 -11.82 -14.22 10.94
CA ALA A 88 -10.96 -13.14 10.47
C ALA A 88 -10.90 -13.08 8.93
N TYR A 89 -10.82 -14.21 8.24
CA TYR A 89 -10.89 -14.26 6.78
C TYR A 89 -12.23 -13.74 6.25
N GLU A 90 -13.34 -14.13 6.85
CA GLU A 90 -14.66 -13.62 6.45
C GLU A 90 -14.78 -12.11 6.65
N ARG A 91 -14.21 -11.58 7.73
CA ARG A 91 -14.16 -10.15 8.00
C ARG A 91 -13.27 -9.40 7.00
N MET A 92 -12.10 -9.95 6.63
CA MET A 92 -11.24 -9.37 5.59
C MET A 92 -11.95 -9.24 4.25
N LEU A 93 -12.72 -10.26 3.84
CA LEU A 93 -13.49 -10.22 2.59
C LEU A 93 -14.56 -9.12 2.58
N LYS A 94 -15.00 -8.69 3.76
CA LYS A 94 -15.98 -7.60 3.95
C LYS A 94 -15.31 -6.25 4.21
N SER A 95 -13.97 -6.17 4.13
CA SER A 95 -13.18 -4.99 4.51
C SER A 95 -13.40 -4.54 5.96
N ASP A 96 -13.79 -5.47 6.85
CA ASP A 96 -14.04 -5.23 8.26
C ASP A 96 -12.80 -5.54 9.09
N VAL A 97 -11.75 -4.75 8.89
CA VAL A 97 -10.50 -4.80 9.68
C VAL A 97 -9.68 -3.51 9.53
N LYS A 98 -9.04 -3.04 10.61
CA LYS A 98 -8.14 -1.86 10.62
C LYS A 98 -6.77 -2.24 11.23
N TYR A 99 -5.74 -2.61 10.48
CA TYR A 99 -5.83 -2.85 9.03
C TYR A 99 -5.34 -4.26 8.74
N ARG A 100 -4.97 -5.00 9.78
CA ARG A 100 -4.56 -6.41 9.72
C ARG A 100 -4.93 -7.15 11.00
N PHE A 101 -5.17 -8.43 10.89
CA PHE A 101 -5.21 -9.33 12.03
C PHE A 101 -3.81 -9.82 12.37
N VAL A 102 -3.53 -9.92 13.66
CA VAL A 102 -2.32 -10.57 14.21
C VAL A 102 -2.77 -11.70 15.12
N ILE A 103 -2.24 -12.89 14.90
CA ILE A 103 -2.62 -14.07 15.67
C ILE A 103 -1.74 -14.13 16.94
N ASP A 104 -2.40 -14.22 18.09
CA ASP A 104 -1.70 -14.53 19.36
C ASP A 104 -1.32 -16.02 19.36
N MET A 105 -0.04 -16.29 19.17
CA MET A 105 0.50 -17.66 19.15
C MET A 105 0.42 -18.36 20.50
N ALA A 106 0.24 -17.61 21.61
CA ALA A 106 0.00 -18.20 22.93
C ALA A 106 -1.41 -18.80 23.09
N SER A 107 -2.28 -18.56 22.09
CA SER A 107 -3.66 -19.11 22.06
C SER A 107 -3.78 -20.46 21.33
N LEU A 108 -2.65 -21.09 20.99
CA LEU A 108 -2.58 -22.44 20.42
C LEU A 108 -2.99 -23.50 21.44
#